data_1b0b9f504d9d03e1b7fb04ed9bd212d4
#
_entry.id   1b0b9f504d9d03e1b7fb04ed9bd212d4
#
_cell.length_a   1.000
_cell.length_b   1.000
_cell.length_c   1.000
_cell.angle_alpha   90.00
_cell.angle_beta   90.00
_cell.angle_gamma   90.00
#
_symmetry.space_group_name_H-M   'P 1'
#
loop_
_entity.id
_entity.type
_entity.pdbx_description
1 polymer ?
#
loop_
_entity_poly.entity_id
_entity_poly.type
_entity_poly.pdbx_seq_one_letter_code
_entity_poly.pdbx_strand_id
1 'polypeptide(L)'
;MKGLPGELIANLGGFLERLGAMTRFAGQVLWQSPAALMRPRLVVEQVYNSGALSLVIIMTCGLFVGMVLGLQGHDLLQRFGSEEALGTGAALSLLKELGPVVTALLFAGRAGTALASELGLMRATDQLSAMEVMAVDPMRRVVVPRFLGGVISMPLLTAVFIAVALFGVQLVGVQLLGVDQGQFWSQMRGAVELGDVREGLIKGLVFGVACSLIAVFEGYNAQPTAEGVGRATTRTVVISAVVTLVLDYILTALML
;
A
#
# COMPACT_ATOMS: atom_id res chain seq x y z
N MET A 1 -11.30 -41.27 -6.60
CA MET A 1 -10.40 -40.44 -7.39
C MET A 1 -11.28 -39.36 -8.08
N LYS A 2 -11.43 -38.17 -7.49
CA LYS A 2 -12.06 -37.03 -8.18
C LYS A 2 -11.05 -36.56 -9.22
N GLY A 3 -11.42 -36.61 -10.50
CA GLY A 3 -10.48 -36.29 -11.57
C GLY A 3 -10.00 -34.85 -11.49
N LEU A 4 -8.71 -34.62 -11.78
CA LEU A 4 -8.04 -33.33 -11.91
C LEU A 4 -8.88 -32.19 -12.55
N PRO A 5 -9.71 -32.43 -13.60
CA PRO A 5 -10.55 -31.38 -14.16
C PRO A 5 -11.70 -30.94 -13.25
N GLY A 6 -12.25 -31.82 -12.41
CA GLY A 6 -13.33 -31.45 -11.48
C GLY A 6 -12.87 -30.56 -10.31
N GLU A 7 -11.66 -30.78 -9.81
CA GLU A 7 -11.06 -29.91 -8.77
C GLU A 7 -10.67 -28.54 -9.31
N LEU A 8 -10.18 -28.47 -10.55
CA LEU A 8 -9.88 -27.20 -11.22
C LEU A 8 -11.16 -26.37 -11.45
N ILE A 9 -12.24 -26.99 -11.91
CA ILE A 9 -13.53 -26.31 -12.12
C ILE A 9 -14.11 -25.82 -10.78
N ALA A 10 -14.04 -26.62 -9.72
CA ALA A 10 -14.49 -26.24 -8.39
C ALA A 10 -13.67 -25.08 -7.81
N ASN A 11 -12.34 -25.08 -7.98
CA ASN A 11 -11.46 -24.02 -7.55
C ASN A 11 -11.69 -22.71 -8.33
N LEU A 12 -11.91 -22.79 -9.64
CA LEU A 12 -12.28 -21.65 -10.49
C LEU A 12 -13.65 -21.07 -10.09
N GLY A 13 -14.63 -21.93 -9.83
CA GLY A 13 -15.95 -21.51 -9.35
C GLY A 13 -15.85 -20.75 -8.02
N GLY A 14 -15.11 -21.27 -7.04
CA GLY A 14 -14.89 -20.61 -5.75
C GLY A 14 -14.12 -19.29 -5.87
N PHE A 15 -13.17 -19.20 -6.81
CA PHE A 15 -12.46 -17.95 -7.09
C PHE A 15 -13.38 -16.87 -7.68
N LEU A 16 -14.22 -17.23 -8.66
CA LEU A 16 -15.18 -16.33 -9.29
C LEU A 16 -16.25 -15.85 -8.28
N GLU A 17 -16.74 -16.75 -7.43
CA GLU A 17 -17.68 -16.41 -6.37
C GLU A 17 -17.08 -15.40 -5.39
N ARG A 18 -15.82 -15.59 -5.00
CA ARG A 18 -15.11 -14.69 -4.11
C ARG A 18 -14.84 -13.33 -4.75
N LEU A 19 -14.48 -13.28 -6.05
CA LEU A 19 -14.36 -12.04 -6.79
C LEU A 19 -15.71 -11.29 -6.86
N GLY A 20 -16.81 -12.00 -7.13
CA GLY A 20 -18.14 -11.41 -7.14
C GLY A 20 -18.56 -10.87 -5.76
N ALA A 21 -18.22 -11.57 -4.67
CA ALA A 21 -18.44 -11.10 -3.33
C ALA A 21 -17.62 -9.85 -3.01
N MET A 22 -16.34 -9.82 -3.40
CA MET A 22 -15.46 -8.67 -3.22
C MET A 22 -15.94 -7.44 -4.00
N THR A 23 -16.40 -7.62 -5.24
CA THR A 23 -16.95 -6.53 -6.06
C THR A 23 -18.21 -5.92 -5.45
N ARG A 24 -19.15 -6.76 -4.97
CA ARG A 24 -20.34 -6.29 -4.26
C ARG A 24 -19.98 -5.54 -2.98
N PHE A 25 -19.05 -6.07 -2.21
CA PHE A 25 -18.56 -5.43 -0.98
C PHE A 25 -17.90 -4.08 -1.29
N ALA A 26 -17.06 -4.01 -2.33
CA ALA A 26 -16.46 -2.78 -2.80
C ALA A 26 -17.51 -1.73 -3.19
N GLY A 27 -18.56 -2.13 -3.91
CA GLY A 27 -19.68 -1.27 -4.25
C GLY A 27 -20.37 -0.70 -3.00
N GLN A 28 -20.61 -1.52 -1.98
CA GLN A 28 -21.22 -1.07 -0.71
C GLN A 28 -20.32 -0.09 0.05
N VAL A 29 -19.01 -0.38 0.15
CA VAL A 29 -18.04 0.49 0.81
C VAL A 29 -17.94 1.84 0.10
N LEU A 30 -17.84 1.84 -1.23
CA LEU A 30 -17.75 3.07 -2.02
C LEU A 30 -19.05 3.90 -1.95
N TRP A 31 -20.21 3.25 -2.01
CA TRP A 31 -21.50 3.93 -1.89
C TRP A 31 -21.69 4.61 -0.52
N GLN A 32 -21.15 4.02 0.53
CA GLN A 32 -21.27 4.55 1.89
C GLN A 32 -20.13 5.50 2.28
N SER A 33 -19.07 5.60 1.49
CA SER A 33 -17.88 6.43 1.75
C SER A 33 -18.22 7.93 1.95
N PRO A 34 -19.10 8.56 1.15
CA PRO A 34 -19.45 9.98 1.35
C PRO A 34 -20.08 10.25 2.73
N ALA A 35 -20.88 9.31 3.25
CA ALA A 35 -21.50 9.46 4.55
C ALA A 35 -20.48 9.36 5.72
N ALA A 36 -19.40 8.62 5.55
CA ALA A 36 -18.33 8.54 6.56
C ALA A 36 -17.45 9.79 6.58
N LEU A 37 -17.27 10.48 5.44
CA LEU A 37 -16.56 11.77 5.38
C LEU A 37 -17.27 12.86 6.21
N MET A 38 -18.57 12.75 6.43
CA MET A 38 -19.31 13.64 7.34
C MET A 38 -18.97 13.41 8.83
N ARG A 39 -18.19 12.36 9.15
CA ARG A 39 -17.73 12.06 10.51
C ARG A 39 -16.19 12.04 10.55
N PRO A 40 -15.54 13.20 10.38
CA PRO A 40 -14.09 13.28 10.17
C PRO A 40 -13.29 12.72 11.35
N ARG A 41 -13.81 12.79 12.57
CA ARG A 41 -13.13 12.27 13.76
C ARG A 41 -12.83 10.77 13.64
N LEU A 42 -13.75 9.96 13.10
CA LEU A 42 -13.53 8.52 12.93
C LEU A 42 -12.48 8.24 11.86
N VAL A 43 -12.48 9.02 10.78
CA VAL A 43 -11.50 8.87 9.70
C VAL A 43 -10.10 9.28 10.17
N VAL A 44 -9.97 10.41 10.88
CA VAL A 44 -8.69 10.89 11.44
C VAL A 44 -8.10 9.87 12.41
N GLU A 45 -8.90 9.26 13.27
CA GLU A 45 -8.45 8.20 14.17
C GLU A 45 -7.89 7.00 13.38
N GLN A 46 -8.53 6.62 12.28
CA GLN A 46 -8.04 5.55 11.42
C GLN A 46 -6.79 5.94 10.62
N VAL A 47 -6.69 7.18 10.17
CA VAL A 47 -5.45 7.72 9.56
C VAL A 47 -4.29 7.68 10.55
N TYR A 48 -4.53 7.99 11.83
CA TYR A 48 -3.53 7.87 12.87
C TYR A 48 -3.08 6.41 13.05
N ASN A 49 -4.03 5.48 13.18
CA ASN A 49 -3.73 4.06 13.42
C ASN A 49 -3.05 3.38 12.22
N SER A 50 -3.49 3.66 11.00
CA SER A 50 -2.94 3.07 9.78
C SER A 50 -1.71 3.81 9.26
N GLY A 51 -1.69 5.15 9.37
CA GLY A 51 -0.63 6.01 8.86
C GLY A 51 0.47 6.27 9.88
N ALA A 52 0.17 7.03 10.96
CA ALA A 52 1.19 7.51 11.88
C ALA A 52 1.97 6.37 12.56
N LEU A 53 1.28 5.31 12.97
CA LEU A 53 1.95 4.15 13.56
C LEU A 53 2.75 3.32 12.53
N SER A 54 2.60 3.55 11.22
CA SER A 54 3.42 2.93 10.18
C SER A 54 4.66 3.76 9.82
N LEU A 55 4.75 5.02 10.27
CA LEU A 55 5.84 5.93 9.89
C LEU A 55 7.22 5.37 10.21
N VAL A 56 7.41 4.79 11.39
CA VAL A 56 8.72 4.28 11.81
C VAL A 56 9.25 3.23 10.85
N ILE A 57 8.43 2.24 10.47
CA ILE A 57 8.84 1.19 9.53
C ILE A 57 9.05 1.76 8.12
N ILE A 58 8.18 2.67 7.68
CA ILE A 58 8.27 3.31 6.36
C ILE A 58 9.56 4.15 6.24
N MET A 59 9.87 4.96 7.25
CA MET A 59 11.08 5.78 7.26
C MET A 59 12.35 4.92 7.33
N THR A 60 12.36 3.91 8.20
CA THR A 60 13.51 3.01 8.31
C THR A 60 13.75 2.26 7.01
N CYS A 61 12.74 1.63 6.45
CA CYS A 61 12.87 0.91 5.18
C CYS A 61 13.22 1.87 4.03
N GLY A 62 12.60 3.05 3.97
CA GLY A 62 12.91 4.07 2.94
C GLY A 62 14.38 4.48 2.98
N LEU A 63 14.90 4.76 4.18
CA LEU A 63 16.31 5.12 4.35
C LEU A 63 17.26 4.04 3.80
N PHE A 64 17.07 2.79 4.23
CA PHE A 64 17.96 1.69 3.79
C PHE A 64 17.79 1.35 2.31
N VAL A 65 16.57 1.37 1.78
CA VAL A 65 16.34 1.18 0.33
C VAL A 65 17.04 2.29 -0.46
N GLY A 66 16.94 3.55 -0.01
CA GLY A 66 17.64 4.67 -0.60
C GLY A 66 19.17 4.51 -0.56
N MET A 67 19.71 4.09 0.58
CA MET A 67 21.16 3.85 0.72
C MET A 67 21.64 2.75 -0.24
N VAL A 68 20.91 1.64 -0.35
CA VAL A 68 21.24 0.55 -1.28
C VAL A 68 21.15 1.01 -2.73
N LEU A 69 20.11 1.78 -3.07
CA LEU A 69 19.94 2.36 -4.40
C LEU A 69 21.08 3.32 -4.73
N GLY A 70 21.54 4.12 -3.76
CA GLY A 70 22.70 4.99 -3.89
C GLY A 70 23.98 4.21 -4.19
N LEU A 71 24.25 3.13 -3.45
CA LEU A 71 25.42 2.26 -3.67
C LEU A 71 25.39 1.58 -5.04
N GLN A 72 24.29 0.89 -5.35
CA GLN A 72 24.18 0.13 -6.60
C GLN A 72 24.07 1.05 -7.81
N GLY A 73 23.35 2.16 -7.68
CA GLY A 73 23.21 3.16 -8.73
C GLY A 73 24.55 3.79 -9.08
N HIS A 74 25.36 4.14 -8.08
CA HIS A 74 26.70 4.69 -8.29
C HIS A 74 27.62 3.67 -8.99
N ASP A 75 27.71 2.42 -8.50
CA ASP A 75 28.54 1.37 -9.13
C ASP A 75 28.15 1.12 -10.59
N LEU A 76 26.84 1.11 -10.88
CA LEU A 76 26.36 0.96 -12.25
C LEU A 76 26.74 2.14 -13.14
N LEU A 77 26.49 3.37 -12.68
CA LEU A 77 26.74 4.59 -13.45
C LEU A 77 28.24 4.85 -13.64
N GLN A 78 29.07 4.48 -12.67
CA GLN A 78 30.53 4.55 -12.76
C GLN A 78 31.07 3.74 -13.93
N ARG A 79 30.52 2.57 -14.22
CA ARG A 79 30.88 1.73 -15.35
C ARG A 79 30.63 2.41 -16.71
N PHE A 80 29.69 3.35 -16.75
CA PHE A 80 29.35 4.13 -17.95
C PHE A 80 29.95 5.55 -17.94
N GLY A 81 30.74 5.91 -16.91
CA GLY A 81 31.30 7.24 -16.77
C GLY A 81 30.26 8.35 -16.56
N SER A 82 29.12 8.02 -15.98
CA SER A 82 27.96 8.94 -15.81
C SER A 82 27.53 9.03 -14.34
N GLU A 83 28.48 9.06 -13.41
CA GLU A 83 28.23 9.08 -11.96
C GLU A 83 27.34 10.26 -11.52
N GLU A 84 27.43 11.37 -12.24
CA GLU A 84 26.65 12.58 -12.01
C GLU A 84 25.15 12.36 -12.18
N ALA A 85 24.71 11.39 -13.00
CA ALA A 85 23.31 11.08 -13.24
C ALA A 85 22.64 10.29 -12.09
N LEU A 86 23.37 9.98 -11.01
CA LEU A 86 22.86 9.22 -9.87
C LEU A 86 21.60 9.86 -9.25
N GLY A 87 21.62 11.18 -9.08
CA GLY A 87 20.49 11.92 -8.51
C GLY A 87 19.21 11.78 -9.35
N THR A 88 19.36 11.90 -10.66
CA THR A 88 18.23 11.78 -11.61
C THR A 88 17.69 10.35 -11.66
N GLY A 89 18.56 9.36 -11.85
CA GLY A 89 18.17 7.96 -11.96
C GLY A 89 17.47 7.45 -10.68
N ALA A 90 18.02 7.78 -9.51
CA ALA A 90 17.45 7.41 -8.25
C ALA A 90 16.10 8.10 -7.99
N ALA A 91 16.00 9.40 -8.30
CA ALA A 91 14.75 10.15 -8.10
C ALA A 91 13.61 9.61 -8.96
N LEU A 92 13.84 9.39 -10.26
CA LEU A 92 12.83 8.85 -11.16
C LEU A 92 12.43 7.43 -10.77
N SER A 93 13.38 6.56 -10.43
CA SER A 93 13.10 5.19 -9.98
C SER A 93 12.27 5.17 -8.69
N LEU A 94 12.57 6.05 -7.72
CA LEU A 94 11.83 6.14 -6.47
C LEU A 94 10.44 6.74 -6.66
N LEU A 95 10.30 7.78 -7.48
CA LEU A 95 9.03 8.46 -7.70
C LEU A 95 8.04 7.59 -8.48
N LYS A 96 8.50 6.97 -9.57
CA LYS A 96 7.61 6.27 -10.51
C LYS A 96 7.30 4.83 -10.09
N GLU A 97 8.26 4.12 -9.49
CA GLU A 97 8.15 2.67 -9.29
C GLU A 97 8.36 2.26 -7.83
N LEU A 98 9.62 2.37 -7.32
CA LEU A 98 10.00 1.79 -6.03
C LEU A 98 9.24 2.41 -4.86
N GLY A 99 9.04 3.72 -4.87
CA GLY A 99 8.35 4.42 -3.77
C GLY A 99 6.94 3.91 -3.53
N PRO A 100 6.03 3.99 -4.51
CA PRO A 100 4.67 3.52 -4.37
C PRO A 100 4.56 2.03 -4.07
N VAL A 101 5.31 1.18 -4.81
CA VAL A 101 5.24 -0.28 -4.66
C VAL A 101 5.73 -0.75 -3.30
N VAL A 102 6.94 -0.32 -2.89
CA VAL A 102 7.51 -0.75 -1.61
C VAL A 102 6.65 -0.26 -0.44
N THR A 103 6.16 0.99 -0.52
CA THR A 103 5.24 1.52 0.50
C THR A 103 3.97 0.69 0.58
N ALA A 104 3.39 0.26 -0.55
CA ALA A 104 2.18 -0.56 -0.57
C ALA A 104 2.40 -1.94 0.07
N LEU A 105 3.54 -2.57 -0.20
CA LEU A 105 3.90 -3.86 0.40
C LEU A 105 4.09 -3.75 1.92
N LEU A 106 4.78 -2.71 2.38
CA LEU A 106 4.97 -2.43 3.81
C LEU A 106 3.63 -2.08 4.50
N PHE A 107 2.79 -1.30 3.83
CA PHE A 107 1.45 -0.96 4.32
C PHE A 107 0.58 -2.21 4.45
N ALA A 108 0.55 -3.08 3.45
CA ALA A 108 -0.20 -4.34 3.48
C ALA A 108 0.29 -5.25 4.62
N GLY A 109 1.60 -5.33 4.82
CA GLY A 109 2.21 -6.14 5.87
C GLY A 109 1.93 -5.64 7.28
N ARG A 110 1.83 -4.31 7.50
CA ARG A 110 1.63 -3.74 8.84
C ARG A 110 0.20 -3.25 9.05
N ALA A 111 -0.25 -2.26 8.28
CA ALA A 111 -1.57 -1.66 8.46
C ALA A 111 -2.69 -2.59 7.95
N GLY A 112 -2.47 -3.25 6.81
CA GLY A 112 -3.41 -4.22 6.25
C GLY A 112 -3.68 -5.39 7.20
N THR A 113 -2.64 -5.96 7.78
CA THR A 113 -2.79 -7.04 8.79
C THR A 113 -3.50 -6.56 10.05
N ALA A 114 -3.19 -5.36 10.54
CA ALA A 114 -3.86 -4.76 11.69
C ALA A 114 -5.36 -4.58 11.43
N LEU A 115 -5.73 -4.00 10.28
CA LEU A 115 -7.11 -3.80 9.87
C LEU A 115 -7.87 -5.14 9.76
N ALA A 116 -7.26 -6.14 9.12
CA ALA A 116 -7.87 -7.45 8.96
C ALA A 116 -8.04 -8.19 10.30
N SER A 117 -7.05 -8.11 11.19
CA SER A 117 -7.10 -8.74 12.50
C SER A 117 -8.12 -8.07 13.43
N GLU A 118 -8.18 -6.74 13.46
CA GLU A 118 -9.17 -6.00 14.26
C GLU A 118 -10.60 -6.33 13.84
N LEU A 119 -10.90 -6.30 12.53
CA LEU A 119 -12.23 -6.65 12.02
C LEU A 119 -12.56 -8.12 12.26
N GLY A 120 -11.59 -8.99 12.04
CA GLY A 120 -11.73 -10.43 12.29
C GLY A 120 -11.98 -10.73 13.77
N LEU A 121 -11.32 -10.02 14.69
CA LEU A 121 -11.53 -10.13 16.12
C LEU A 121 -12.92 -9.64 16.51
N MET A 122 -13.35 -8.48 15.99
CA MET A 122 -14.70 -7.96 16.23
C MET A 122 -15.78 -8.95 15.75
N ARG A 123 -15.53 -9.68 14.69
CA ARG A 123 -16.39 -10.75 14.21
C ARG A 123 -16.36 -11.96 15.14
N ALA A 124 -15.18 -12.38 15.57
CA ALA A 124 -15.00 -13.54 16.45
C ALA A 124 -15.59 -13.35 17.86
N THR A 125 -15.75 -12.11 18.29
CA THR A 125 -16.35 -11.73 19.58
C THR A 125 -17.79 -11.21 19.46
N ASP A 126 -18.47 -11.47 18.33
CA ASP A 126 -19.86 -11.08 18.04
C ASP A 126 -20.16 -9.57 18.15
N GLN A 127 -19.12 -8.72 18.16
CA GLN A 127 -19.33 -7.26 18.26
C GLN A 127 -20.05 -6.70 17.02
N LEU A 128 -19.78 -7.23 15.82
CA LEU A 128 -20.45 -6.80 14.60
C LEU A 128 -21.94 -7.16 14.64
N SER A 129 -22.28 -8.39 15.06
CA SER A 129 -23.65 -8.86 15.21
C SER A 129 -24.39 -8.09 16.31
N ALA A 130 -23.72 -7.77 17.42
CA ALA A 130 -24.29 -6.95 18.48
C ALA A 130 -24.64 -5.52 18.00
N MET A 131 -23.82 -4.93 17.12
CA MET A 131 -24.14 -3.63 16.50
C MET A 131 -25.41 -3.71 15.65
N GLU A 132 -25.57 -4.77 14.85
CA GLU A 132 -26.76 -5.00 14.03
C GLU A 132 -28.03 -5.11 14.89
N VAL A 133 -27.98 -5.85 15.99
CA VAL A 133 -29.10 -5.95 16.95
C VAL A 133 -29.46 -4.59 17.56
N MET A 134 -28.47 -3.71 17.75
CA MET A 134 -28.69 -2.34 18.23
C MET A 134 -29.08 -1.36 17.10
N ALA A 135 -29.42 -1.85 15.90
CA ALA A 135 -29.71 -1.04 14.71
C ALA A 135 -28.60 -0.08 14.28
N VAL A 136 -27.33 -0.43 14.60
CA VAL A 136 -26.14 0.30 14.16
C VAL A 136 -25.52 -0.47 13.00
N ASP A 137 -25.44 0.17 11.83
CA ASP A 137 -24.82 -0.43 10.63
C ASP A 137 -23.29 -0.55 10.81
N PRO A 138 -22.72 -1.79 10.90
CA PRO A 138 -21.30 -2.02 11.07
C PRO A 138 -20.47 -1.49 9.89
N MET A 139 -21.06 -1.54 8.67
CA MET A 139 -20.38 -1.02 7.48
C MET A 139 -20.06 0.46 7.63
N ARG A 140 -21.05 1.27 8.01
CA ARG A 140 -20.90 2.73 8.17
C ARG A 140 -20.06 3.12 9.38
N ARG A 141 -20.14 2.34 10.46
CA ARG A 141 -19.51 2.72 11.73
C ARG A 141 -18.06 2.23 11.82
N VAL A 142 -17.76 1.09 11.22
CA VAL A 142 -16.48 0.38 11.43
C VAL A 142 -15.70 0.21 10.12
N VAL A 143 -16.31 -0.36 9.09
CA VAL A 143 -15.60 -0.76 7.86
C VAL A 143 -15.18 0.46 7.03
N VAL A 144 -16.13 1.35 6.73
CA VAL A 144 -15.88 2.49 5.84
C VAL A 144 -14.86 3.48 6.41
N PRO A 145 -14.88 3.87 7.70
CA PRO A 145 -13.83 4.72 8.27
C PRO A 145 -12.43 4.08 8.20
N ARG A 146 -12.32 2.76 8.41
CA ARG A 146 -11.06 2.02 8.28
C ARG A 146 -10.54 2.02 6.86
N PHE A 147 -11.41 1.76 5.89
CA PHE A 147 -11.09 1.83 4.47
C PHE A 147 -10.56 3.23 4.09
N LEU A 148 -11.30 4.28 4.42
CA LEU A 148 -10.90 5.66 4.12
C LEU A 148 -9.60 6.07 4.82
N GLY A 149 -9.41 5.64 6.06
CA GLY A 149 -8.17 5.86 6.79
C GLY A 149 -6.97 5.29 6.05
N GLY A 150 -7.07 4.08 5.54
CA GLY A 150 -6.01 3.46 4.74
C GLY A 150 -5.79 4.16 3.40
N VAL A 151 -6.86 4.50 2.68
CA VAL A 151 -6.78 5.21 1.38
C VAL A 151 -6.09 6.57 1.52
N ILE A 152 -6.37 7.32 2.57
CA ILE A 152 -5.75 8.63 2.81
C ILE A 152 -4.30 8.47 3.29
N SER A 153 -4.03 7.47 4.12
CA SER A 153 -2.69 7.24 4.68
C SER A 153 -1.67 6.84 3.61
N MET A 154 -2.06 6.05 2.60
CA MET A 154 -1.15 5.50 1.61
C MET A 154 -0.37 6.55 0.80
N PRO A 155 -0.98 7.54 0.15
CA PRO A 155 -0.21 8.54 -0.60
C PRO A 155 0.69 9.39 0.31
N LEU A 156 0.27 9.65 1.56
CA LEU A 156 1.10 10.35 2.54
C LEU A 156 2.34 9.53 2.93
N LEU A 157 2.17 8.24 3.20
CA LEU A 157 3.27 7.34 3.48
C LEU A 157 4.21 7.16 2.29
N THR A 158 3.66 7.13 1.07
CA THR A 158 4.45 7.08 -0.17
C THR A 158 5.32 8.34 -0.31
N ALA A 159 4.77 9.53 -0.07
CA ALA A 159 5.54 10.77 -0.11
C ALA A 159 6.67 10.78 0.94
N VAL A 160 6.39 10.34 2.16
CA VAL A 160 7.39 10.22 3.24
C VAL A 160 8.47 9.20 2.86
N PHE A 161 8.09 8.03 2.34
CA PHE A 161 9.03 7.01 1.91
C PHE A 161 9.99 7.55 0.85
N ILE A 162 9.47 8.20 -0.19
CA ILE A 162 10.27 8.78 -1.28
C ILE A 162 11.24 9.83 -0.75
N ALA A 163 10.76 10.75 0.11
CA ALA A 163 11.60 11.80 0.68
C ALA A 163 12.76 11.22 1.51
N VAL A 164 12.47 10.23 2.36
CA VAL A 164 13.49 9.59 3.20
C VAL A 164 14.43 8.71 2.36
N ALA A 165 13.93 8.03 1.33
CA ALA A 165 14.76 7.24 0.43
C ALA A 165 15.71 8.13 -0.38
N LEU A 166 15.26 9.27 -0.90
CA LEU A 166 16.13 10.25 -1.56
C LEU A 166 17.22 10.78 -0.63
N PHE A 167 16.88 11.03 0.63
CA PHE A 167 17.87 11.38 1.64
C PHE A 167 18.90 10.25 1.84
N GLY A 168 18.45 8.98 1.84
CA GLY A 168 19.35 7.80 1.88
C GLY A 168 20.30 7.74 0.67
N VAL A 169 19.79 8.00 -0.54
CA VAL A 169 20.64 8.09 -1.77
C VAL A 169 21.68 9.19 -1.64
N GLN A 170 21.26 10.39 -1.17
CA GLN A 170 22.18 11.50 -0.96
C GLN A 170 23.26 11.19 0.05
N LEU A 171 22.91 10.57 1.17
CA LEU A 171 23.87 10.23 2.23
C LEU A 171 24.96 9.31 1.72
N VAL A 172 24.62 8.34 0.89
CA VAL A 172 25.61 7.42 0.31
C VAL A 172 26.29 8.04 -0.90
N GLY A 173 25.56 8.55 -1.89
CA GLY A 173 26.13 9.06 -3.13
C GLY A 173 27.03 10.27 -2.91
N VAL A 174 26.60 11.24 -2.13
CA VAL A 174 27.35 12.47 -1.91
C VAL A 174 28.37 12.32 -0.76
N GLN A 175 27.96 11.83 0.41
CA GLN A 175 28.84 11.85 1.59
C GLN A 175 29.84 10.69 1.63
N LEU A 176 29.45 9.49 1.15
CA LEU A 176 30.33 8.31 1.15
C LEU A 176 31.12 8.14 -0.15
N LEU A 177 30.49 8.35 -1.31
CA LEU A 177 31.08 8.06 -2.62
C LEU A 177 31.63 9.31 -3.32
N GLY A 178 31.43 10.51 -2.75
CA GLY A 178 32.05 11.75 -3.21
C GLY A 178 31.43 12.35 -4.47
N VAL A 179 30.22 11.99 -4.84
CA VAL A 179 29.48 12.66 -5.94
C VAL A 179 29.27 14.13 -5.57
N ASP A 180 29.50 15.05 -6.52
CA ASP A 180 29.33 16.48 -6.26
C ASP A 180 27.89 16.83 -5.86
N GLN A 181 27.73 17.45 -4.70
CA GLN A 181 26.43 17.79 -4.14
C GLN A 181 25.66 18.77 -5.05
N GLY A 182 26.35 19.73 -5.66
CA GLY A 182 25.75 20.71 -6.54
C GLY A 182 25.17 20.07 -7.80
N GLN A 183 25.94 19.16 -8.40
CA GLN A 183 25.52 18.41 -9.58
C GLN A 183 24.37 17.45 -9.25
N PHE A 184 24.46 16.71 -8.15
CA PHE A 184 23.40 15.80 -7.69
C PHE A 184 22.02 16.50 -7.63
N TRP A 185 21.96 17.65 -6.94
CA TRP A 185 20.69 18.38 -6.78
C TRP A 185 20.25 19.13 -8.03
N SER A 186 21.20 19.70 -8.81
CA SER A 186 20.86 20.45 -10.03
C SER A 186 20.31 19.53 -11.11
N GLN A 187 20.93 18.38 -11.33
CA GLN A 187 20.46 17.39 -12.30
C GLN A 187 19.12 16.78 -11.90
N MET A 188 18.96 16.42 -10.61
CA MET A 188 17.70 15.91 -10.10
C MET A 188 16.56 16.93 -10.29
N ARG A 189 16.78 18.22 -9.97
CA ARG A 189 15.78 19.26 -10.15
C ARG A 189 15.46 19.55 -11.62
N GLY A 190 16.43 19.40 -12.50
CA GLY A 190 16.24 19.59 -13.94
C GLY A 190 15.49 18.44 -14.62
N ALA A 191 15.56 17.24 -14.04
CA ALA A 191 15.00 16.04 -14.64
C ALA A 191 13.64 15.62 -14.05
N VAL A 192 13.36 15.98 -12.77
CA VAL A 192 12.11 15.63 -12.10
C VAL A 192 11.05 16.69 -12.39
N GLU A 193 9.98 16.28 -13.03
CA GLU A 193 8.81 17.11 -13.30
C GLU A 193 7.72 16.92 -12.25
N LEU A 194 6.84 17.91 -12.11
CA LEU A 194 5.64 17.78 -11.27
C LEU A 194 4.74 16.61 -11.70
N GLY A 195 4.82 16.24 -12.99
CA GLY A 195 4.16 15.06 -13.55
C GLY A 195 4.58 13.78 -12.85
N ASP A 196 5.89 13.58 -12.64
CA ASP A 196 6.45 12.37 -12.02
C ASP A 196 6.00 12.22 -10.55
N VAL A 197 5.97 13.33 -9.81
CA VAL A 197 5.48 13.34 -8.42
C VAL A 197 3.99 12.99 -8.36
N ARG A 198 3.20 13.56 -9.29
CA ARG A 198 1.77 13.27 -9.38
C ARG A 198 1.52 11.80 -9.74
N GLU A 199 2.30 11.25 -10.66
CA GLU A 199 2.23 9.84 -11.05
C GLU A 199 2.45 8.92 -9.84
N GLY A 200 3.52 9.12 -9.08
CA GLY A 200 3.80 8.34 -7.88
C GLY A 200 2.70 8.46 -6.81
N LEU A 201 2.14 9.65 -6.60
CA LEU A 201 1.04 9.83 -5.65
C LEU A 201 -0.27 9.19 -6.12
N ILE A 202 -0.57 9.21 -7.42
CA ILE A 202 -1.74 8.53 -8.00
C ILE A 202 -1.58 7.01 -7.84
N LYS A 203 -0.41 6.45 -8.15
CA LYS A 203 -0.12 5.03 -7.90
C LYS A 203 -0.31 4.70 -6.42
N GLY A 204 0.24 5.51 -5.50
CA GLY A 204 0.05 5.37 -4.07
C GLY A 204 -1.43 5.39 -3.64
N LEU A 205 -2.24 6.26 -4.24
CA LEU A 205 -3.68 6.31 -3.97
C LEU A 205 -4.39 5.04 -4.44
N VAL A 206 -4.12 4.58 -5.66
CA VAL A 206 -4.72 3.37 -6.24
C VAL A 206 -4.35 2.14 -5.42
N PHE A 207 -3.08 2.00 -5.03
CA PHE A 207 -2.63 0.91 -4.14
C PHE A 207 -3.28 1.02 -2.76
N GLY A 208 -3.46 2.24 -2.25
CA GLY A 208 -4.19 2.49 -1.01
C GLY A 208 -5.62 2.00 -1.05
N VAL A 209 -6.33 2.26 -2.15
CA VAL A 209 -7.70 1.74 -2.38
C VAL A 209 -7.69 0.21 -2.41
N ALA A 210 -6.79 -0.39 -3.21
CA ALA A 210 -6.70 -1.84 -3.37
C ALA A 210 -6.35 -2.55 -2.05
N CYS A 211 -5.25 -2.17 -1.39
CA CYS A 211 -4.79 -2.80 -0.14
C CYS A 211 -5.79 -2.63 1.00
N SER A 212 -6.36 -1.43 1.16
CA SER A 212 -7.35 -1.17 2.22
C SER A 212 -8.65 -1.93 1.97
N LEU A 213 -9.10 -2.03 0.72
CA LEU A 213 -10.30 -2.79 0.38
C LEU A 213 -10.11 -4.29 0.65
N ILE A 214 -8.96 -4.85 0.26
CA ILE A 214 -8.62 -6.25 0.54
C ILE A 214 -8.58 -6.50 2.04
N ALA A 215 -7.93 -5.63 2.81
CA ALA A 215 -7.80 -5.77 4.25
C ALA A 215 -9.15 -5.78 4.97
N VAL A 216 -10.04 -4.82 4.65
CA VAL A 216 -11.36 -4.76 5.28
C VAL A 216 -12.27 -5.89 4.80
N PHE A 217 -12.15 -6.35 3.56
CA PHE A 217 -12.90 -7.49 3.02
C PHE A 217 -12.52 -8.79 3.70
N GLU A 218 -11.22 -9.10 3.79
CA GLU A 218 -10.73 -10.32 4.43
C GLU A 218 -11.05 -10.34 5.93
N GLY A 219 -10.88 -9.20 6.61
CA GLY A 219 -11.22 -9.08 8.03
C GLY A 219 -12.72 -9.22 8.31
N TYR A 220 -13.57 -8.55 7.52
CA TYR A 220 -15.02 -8.59 7.68
C TYR A 220 -15.60 -9.99 7.40
N ASN A 221 -15.01 -10.74 6.45
CA ASN A 221 -15.43 -12.09 6.09
C ASN A 221 -14.60 -13.20 6.78
N ALA A 222 -13.80 -12.86 7.78
CA ALA A 222 -13.03 -13.84 8.54
C ALA A 222 -13.96 -14.83 9.25
N GLN A 223 -13.54 -16.10 9.35
CA GLN A 223 -14.23 -17.06 10.20
C GLN A 223 -14.11 -16.62 11.66
N PRO A 224 -15.18 -16.75 12.49
CA PRO A 224 -15.19 -16.26 13.87
C PRO A 224 -14.38 -17.17 14.81
N THR A 225 -13.10 -17.39 14.48
CA THR A 225 -12.15 -18.21 15.25
C THR A 225 -10.77 -17.56 15.19
N ALA A 226 -9.93 -17.82 16.18
CA ALA A 226 -8.56 -17.31 16.20
C ALA A 226 -7.77 -17.74 14.95
N GLU A 227 -7.96 -19.00 14.49
CA GLU A 227 -7.35 -19.49 13.25
C GLU A 227 -7.89 -18.77 12.01
N GLY A 228 -9.20 -18.46 11.98
CA GLY A 228 -9.83 -17.70 10.90
C GLY A 228 -9.28 -16.30 10.77
N VAL A 229 -9.04 -15.61 11.89
CA VAL A 229 -8.40 -14.29 11.93
C VAL A 229 -6.95 -14.38 11.41
N GLY A 230 -6.18 -15.36 11.84
CA GLY A 230 -4.82 -15.57 11.34
C GLY A 230 -4.77 -15.86 9.83
N ARG A 231 -5.72 -16.65 9.31
CA ARG A 231 -5.84 -16.89 7.85
C ARG A 231 -6.22 -15.61 7.09
N ALA A 232 -7.11 -14.79 7.64
CA ALA A 232 -7.50 -13.52 7.03
C ALA A 232 -6.33 -12.54 6.92
N THR A 233 -5.50 -12.41 7.95
CA THR A 233 -4.30 -11.56 7.95
C THR A 233 -3.28 -12.03 6.91
N THR A 234 -2.99 -13.33 6.85
CA THR A 234 -2.08 -13.90 5.85
C THR A 234 -2.58 -13.66 4.42
N ARG A 235 -3.88 -13.89 4.18
CA ARG A 235 -4.48 -13.64 2.86
C ARG A 235 -4.44 -12.18 2.47
N THR A 236 -4.66 -11.28 3.41
CA THR A 236 -4.56 -9.83 3.18
C THR A 236 -3.20 -9.47 2.61
N VAL A 237 -2.11 -9.92 3.23
CA VAL A 237 -0.76 -9.62 2.75
C VAL A 237 -0.49 -10.20 1.37
N VAL A 238 -0.78 -11.50 1.19
CA VAL A 238 -0.49 -12.21 -0.07
C VAL A 238 -1.29 -11.63 -1.23
N ILE A 239 -2.60 -11.42 -1.05
CA ILE A 239 -3.46 -10.90 -2.11
C ILE A 239 -3.09 -9.43 -2.41
N SER A 240 -2.86 -8.62 -1.38
CA SER A 240 -2.45 -7.22 -1.57
C SER A 240 -1.12 -7.12 -2.31
N ALA A 241 -0.13 -7.96 -1.99
CA ALA A 241 1.16 -7.97 -2.68
C ALA A 241 1.01 -8.30 -4.18
N VAL A 242 0.26 -9.35 -4.51
CA VAL A 242 0.02 -9.74 -5.90
C VAL A 242 -0.75 -8.66 -6.66
N VAL A 243 -1.82 -8.14 -6.06
CA VAL A 243 -2.66 -7.10 -6.67
C VAL A 243 -1.86 -5.81 -6.88
N THR A 244 -1.01 -5.42 -5.92
CA THR A 244 -0.15 -4.24 -6.06
C THR A 244 0.79 -4.38 -7.26
N LEU A 245 1.48 -5.52 -7.43
CA LEU A 245 2.40 -5.74 -8.54
C LEU A 245 1.67 -5.77 -9.90
N VAL A 246 0.49 -6.38 -9.96
CA VAL A 246 -0.32 -6.39 -11.19
C VAL A 246 -0.82 -4.98 -11.53
N LEU A 247 -1.31 -4.23 -10.54
CA LEU A 247 -1.77 -2.86 -10.73
C LEU A 247 -0.62 -1.93 -11.10
N ASP A 248 0.57 -2.12 -10.53
CA ASP A 248 1.76 -1.35 -10.86
C ASP A 248 2.10 -1.48 -12.34
N TYR A 249 2.19 -2.71 -12.83
CA TYR A 249 2.42 -2.96 -14.26
C TYR A 249 1.39 -2.28 -15.17
N ILE A 250 0.09 -2.41 -14.81
CA ILE A 250 -1.00 -1.81 -15.59
C ILE A 250 -0.91 -0.29 -15.57
N LEU A 251 -0.69 0.31 -14.40
CA LEU A 251 -0.61 1.77 -14.25
C LEU A 251 0.61 2.32 -14.99
N THR A 252 1.77 1.68 -14.87
CA THR A 252 2.97 2.07 -15.60
C THR A 252 2.73 2.02 -17.11
N ALA A 253 2.11 0.95 -17.62
CA ALA A 253 1.79 0.83 -19.05
C ALA A 253 0.78 1.87 -19.56
N LEU A 254 -0.11 2.37 -18.69
CA LEU A 254 -1.09 3.41 -19.04
C LEU A 254 -0.53 4.84 -18.94
N MET A 255 0.52 5.04 -18.13
CA MET A 255 1.11 6.35 -17.85
C MET A 255 2.36 6.64 -18.68
N LEU A 256 2.91 5.64 -19.37
CA LEU A 256 3.96 5.76 -20.40
C LEU A 256 3.39 6.29 -21.71
#